data_72f312b0fa2cb1b4e2b22c13bf245a23
#
_entry.id   72f312b0fa2cb1b4e2b22c13bf245a23
#
_cell.length_a   1.000
_cell.length_b   1.000
_cell.length_c   1.000
_cell.angle_alpha   90.00
_cell.angle_beta   90.00
_cell.angle_gamma   90.00
#
_symmetry.space_group_name_H-M   'P 1'
#
loop_
_entity.id
_entity.type
_entity.pdbx_description
1 polymer ?
#
loop_
_entity_poly.entity_id
_entity_poly.type
_entity_poly.pdbx_seq_one_letter_code
_entity_poly.pdbx_strand_id
1 'polypeptide(L)'
;MLLFPALLRAQGEPAPSDVPETPQDAGAGEWRGKGAIAIREVPVYPITVAAMVNGAVTTDCQAAEPGTTVTLTVRPAEGFRLEKLTAASGGRALSLRKTAEGVYTFSMPEGAVTVTAQFIQETPEQGPFPFTDVPETAWYYDSVVYVYTHGLMNGTGPTTFQPNAPTTRGMVVTILYRMEGSPEAASWSPFGDVDPNAYYAAPVAWAAWNGIVNGYSATTFGPQDRVTREQLAAILYRYATYKGCEVSQRGDLTQFVDAGQIHTYAREALSWANRMELIQGKGKGILDPRGLAARAQVAAMLQRFQEKILA
;
A
#
# COMPACT_ATOMS: atom_id res chain seq x y z
N MET A 1 -20.57 -24.25 -36.11
CA MET A 1 -21.76 -24.63 -36.90
C MET A 1 -22.99 -24.17 -36.15
N LEU A 2 -23.73 -23.25 -36.83
CA LEU A 2 -25.10 -22.84 -36.56
C LEU A 2 -25.38 -21.95 -35.34
N LEU A 3 -26.13 -20.90 -35.34
CA LEU A 3 -26.71 -19.98 -36.35
C LEU A 3 -27.42 -18.88 -35.55
N PHE A 4 -27.22 -17.64 -35.92
CA PHE A 4 -28.12 -16.54 -35.54
C PHE A 4 -29.48 -16.76 -36.14
N PRO A 5 -30.53 -16.14 -35.58
CA PRO A 5 -31.44 -15.44 -36.51
C PRO A 5 -31.61 -13.96 -36.21
N ALA A 6 -31.80 -13.30 -37.34
CA ALA A 6 -31.97 -11.88 -37.54
C ALA A 6 -33.45 -11.46 -37.50
N LEU A 7 -33.61 -10.16 -37.29
CA LEU A 7 -34.66 -9.24 -37.81
C LEU A 7 -36.14 -9.62 -37.72
N LEU A 8 -36.93 -8.73 -37.14
CA LEU A 8 -38.15 -8.28 -37.79
C LEU A 8 -38.39 -6.77 -37.60
N ARG A 9 -38.55 -6.11 -38.75
CA ARG A 9 -38.89 -4.71 -38.95
C ARG A 9 -40.42 -4.63 -39.09
N ALA A 10 -41.07 -3.68 -38.46
CA ALA A 10 -42.42 -3.29 -38.87
C ALA A 10 -42.50 -1.77 -39.06
N GLN A 11 -42.81 -1.38 -40.28
CA GLN A 11 -43.16 -0.04 -40.72
C GLN A 11 -44.65 0.20 -40.47
N GLY A 12 -45.02 1.47 -40.34
CA GLY A 12 -46.41 1.92 -40.38
C GLY A 12 -46.53 3.41 -40.12
N GLU A 13 -46.44 4.21 -41.16
CA GLU A 13 -47.06 5.55 -41.29
C GLU A 13 -48.53 5.39 -41.61
N PRO A 14 -49.41 6.45 -41.59
CA PRO A 14 -49.18 7.89 -41.87
C PRO A 14 -49.96 8.89 -40.97
N ALA A 15 -49.61 10.15 -41.17
CA ALA A 15 -50.26 11.33 -40.62
C ALA A 15 -51.69 11.54 -41.16
N PRO A 16 -52.48 12.45 -40.52
CA PRO A 16 -52.98 13.56 -41.35
C PRO A 16 -52.78 14.96 -40.72
N SER A 17 -52.61 15.87 -41.67
CA SER A 17 -52.61 17.29 -41.61
C SER A 17 -53.90 17.90 -41.04
N ASP A 18 -53.75 18.93 -40.18
CA ASP A 18 -54.68 20.04 -40.17
C ASP A 18 -53.94 21.33 -39.76
N VAL A 19 -53.79 22.21 -40.69
CA VAL A 19 -53.38 23.61 -40.55
C VAL A 19 -54.64 24.46 -40.48
N PRO A 20 -54.85 25.29 -39.50
CA PRO A 20 -55.73 26.44 -39.62
C PRO A 20 -54.92 27.71 -39.91
N GLU A 21 -55.47 28.45 -40.86
CA GLU A 21 -54.97 29.68 -41.43
C GLU A 21 -54.81 30.84 -40.44
N THR A 22 -53.82 31.66 -40.72
CA THR A 22 -53.58 32.97 -40.16
C THR A 22 -54.65 33.97 -40.34
N PRO A 23 -54.95 34.88 -39.43
CA PRO A 23 -55.41 36.22 -39.70
C PRO A 23 -54.24 37.22 -39.66
N GLN A 24 -54.15 37.95 -40.77
CA GLN A 24 -53.33 39.15 -40.93
C GLN A 24 -53.86 40.31 -40.08
N ASP A 25 -52.93 41.11 -39.66
CA ASP A 25 -52.97 42.55 -39.48
C ASP A 25 -53.67 43.12 -38.22
N ALA A 26 -52.81 43.59 -37.30
CA ALA A 26 -53.04 44.87 -36.63
C ALA A 26 -51.80 45.28 -35.77
N GLY A 27 -51.15 46.36 -36.11
CA GLY A 27 -50.60 47.29 -35.17
C GLY A 27 -49.15 47.11 -34.81
N ALA A 28 -48.27 47.83 -35.45
CA ALA A 28 -46.94 48.18 -35.03
C ALA A 28 -46.95 48.87 -33.67
N GLY A 29 -46.58 48.10 -32.60
CA GLY A 29 -46.25 48.66 -31.32
C GLY A 29 -44.80 48.35 -31.08
N GLU A 30 -43.94 49.40 -31.09
CA GLU A 30 -42.52 49.31 -30.66
C GLU A 30 -42.39 48.79 -29.22
N TRP A 31 -42.10 47.50 -29.07
CA TRP A 31 -41.61 47.00 -27.80
C TRP A 31 -40.10 47.29 -27.73
N ARG A 32 -39.74 48.41 -27.12
CA ARG A 32 -38.35 48.65 -26.67
C ARG A 32 -38.01 47.58 -25.64
N GLY A 33 -37.15 46.67 -26.05
CA GLY A 33 -36.67 45.55 -25.28
C GLY A 33 -36.05 45.97 -23.94
N LYS A 34 -36.66 45.51 -22.85
CA LYS A 34 -35.97 45.41 -21.57
C LYS A 34 -35.02 44.22 -21.69
N GLY A 35 -33.77 44.51 -21.35
CA GLY A 35 -32.59 43.69 -21.48
C GLY A 35 -32.79 42.17 -21.40
N ALA A 36 -32.24 41.49 -22.38
CA ALA A 36 -32.02 40.05 -22.29
C ALA A 36 -31.21 39.79 -20.99
N ILE A 37 -31.82 39.09 -20.04
CA ILE A 37 -31.09 38.54 -18.92
C ILE A 37 -30.16 37.53 -19.54
N ALA A 38 -28.86 37.89 -19.66
CA ALA A 38 -27.84 36.94 -20.03
C ALA A 38 -27.82 35.87 -18.94
N ILE A 39 -28.33 34.69 -19.24
CA ILE A 39 -28.14 33.52 -18.39
C ILE A 39 -26.63 33.22 -18.44
N ARG A 40 -25.93 33.63 -17.42
CA ARG A 40 -24.52 33.28 -17.25
C ARG A 40 -24.48 31.79 -16.95
N GLU A 41 -24.06 30.98 -17.91
CA GLU A 41 -23.77 29.58 -17.65
C GLU A 41 -22.67 29.51 -16.58
N VAL A 42 -23.00 28.90 -15.45
CA VAL A 42 -22.00 28.64 -14.38
C VAL A 42 -21.15 27.46 -14.83
N PRO A 43 -19.83 27.61 -14.93
CA PRO A 43 -18.98 26.51 -15.39
C PRO A 43 -19.03 25.36 -14.40
N VAL A 44 -19.13 24.12 -14.88
CA VAL A 44 -19.00 22.91 -14.09
C VAL A 44 -17.62 22.31 -14.32
N TYR A 45 -16.99 21.82 -13.27
CA TYR A 45 -15.66 21.24 -13.34
C TYR A 45 -15.70 19.75 -12.97
N PRO A 46 -14.92 18.90 -13.68
CA PRO A 46 -14.94 17.46 -13.46
C PRO A 46 -14.23 17.07 -12.15
N ILE A 47 -14.70 15.94 -11.59
CA ILE A 47 -14.11 15.28 -10.43
C ILE A 47 -13.65 13.90 -10.87
N THR A 48 -12.35 13.65 -10.77
CA THR A 48 -11.73 12.37 -11.12
C THR A 48 -11.29 11.65 -9.86
N VAL A 49 -11.78 10.44 -9.65
CA VAL A 49 -11.29 9.55 -8.59
C VAL A 49 -10.24 8.64 -9.23
N ALA A 50 -8.99 8.73 -8.75
CA ALA A 50 -7.90 7.90 -9.24
C ALA A 50 -8.13 6.42 -8.90
N ALA A 51 -7.59 5.53 -9.74
CA ALA A 51 -7.59 4.10 -9.42
C ALA A 51 -6.80 3.83 -8.13
N MET A 52 -7.31 2.95 -7.29
CA MET A 52 -6.72 2.60 -6.02
C MET A 52 -6.89 1.11 -5.72
N VAL A 53 -6.07 0.58 -4.83
CA VAL A 53 -6.12 -0.81 -4.38
C VAL A 53 -6.55 -0.86 -2.92
N ASN A 54 -7.08 -1.99 -2.48
CA ASN A 54 -7.45 -2.27 -1.09
C ASN A 54 -8.58 -1.39 -0.53
N GLY A 55 -9.38 -0.80 -1.42
CA GLY A 55 -10.55 -0.01 -1.07
C GLY A 55 -11.09 0.77 -2.26
N ALA A 56 -12.16 1.50 -2.03
CA ALA A 56 -12.81 2.34 -3.03
C ALA A 56 -13.20 3.70 -2.46
N VAL A 57 -13.17 4.70 -3.31
CA VAL A 57 -13.78 6.01 -3.04
C VAL A 57 -14.80 6.28 -4.15
N THR A 58 -15.99 6.69 -3.77
CA THR A 58 -17.02 7.13 -4.72
C THR A 58 -17.41 8.57 -4.41
N THR A 59 -17.89 9.29 -5.41
CA THR A 59 -18.41 10.65 -5.29
C THR A 59 -19.88 10.67 -5.65
N ASP A 60 -20.64 11.58 -5.07
CA ASP A 60 -22.05 11.81 -5.35
C ASP A 60 -22.30 12.46 -6.72
N CYS A 61 -21.27 13.06 -7.34
CA CYS A 61 -21.33 13.65 -8.67
C CYS A 61 -20.00 13.53 -9.42
N GLN A 62 -20.03 13.52 -10.75
CA GLN A 62 -18.84 13.48 -11.61
C GLN A 62 -18.31 14.87 -11.99
N ALA A 63 -19.13 15.90 -11.82
CA ALA A 63 -18.78 17.29 -12.03
C ALA A 63 -19.71 18.18 -11.20
N ALA A 64 -19.23 19.35 -10.80
CA ALA A 64 -20.00 20.29 -9.98
C ALA A 64 -19.62 21.74 -10.27
N GLU A 65 -20.52 22.68 -9.94
CA GLU A 65 -20.27 24.11 -9.95
C GLU A 65 -19.39 24.53 -8.78
N PRO A 66 -18.58 25.57 -8.92
CA PRO A 66 -17.82 26.14 -7.80
C PRO A 66 -18.69 26.46 -6.59
N GLY A 67 -18.20 26.13 -5.41
CA GLY A 67 -18.94 26.32 -4.14
C GLY A 67 -19.90 25.19 -3.78
N THR A 68 -20.23 24.28 -4.70
CA THR A 68 -21.05 23.09 -4.41
C THR A 68 -20.32 22.18 -3.40
N THR A 69 -21.06 21.68 -2.42
CA THR A 69 -20.52 20.65 -1.53
C THR A 69 -20.57 19.29 -2.20
N VAL A 70 -19.40 18.68 -2.37
CA VAL A 70 -19.23 17.34 -2.94
C VAL A 70 -18.98 16.35 -1.82
N THR A 71 -19.66 15.19 -1.89
CA THR A 71 -19.54 14.11 -0.90
C THR A 71 -18.72 12.96 -1.46
N LEU A 72 -17.71 12.55 -0.70
CA LEU A 72 -16.90 11.36 -0.95
C LEU A 72 -17.30 10.28 0.03
N THR A 73 -17.59 9.09 -0.48
CA THR A 73 -17.80 7.89 0.34
C THR A 73 -16.60 6.96 0.16
N VAL A 74 -15.93 6.68 1.27
CA VAL A 74 -14.74 5.83 1.36
C VAL A 74 -15.16 4.46 1.90
N ARG A 75 -14.77 3.40 1.19
CA ARG A 75 -15.02 2.01 1.58
C ARG A 75 -13.71 1.23 1.51
N PRO A 76 -13.01 1.05 2.64
CA PRO A 76 -11.89 0.14 2.69
C PRO A 76 -12.32 -1.29 2.33
N ALA A 77 -11.45 -2.08 1.71
CA ALA A 77 -11.65 -3.51 1.57
C ALA A 77 -11.58 -4.20 2.94
N GLU A 78 -12.07 -5.43 3.04
CA GLU A 78 -12.02 -6.23 4.28
C GLU A 78 -10.55 -6.36 4.75
N GLY A 79 -10.31 -6.07 6.02
CA GLY A 79 -8.97 -6.06 6.61
C GLY A 79 -8.10 -4.83 6.27
N PHE A 80 -8.69 -3.79 5.68
CA PHE A 80 -7.98 -2.54 5.37
C PHE A 80 -8.69 -1.35 6.01
N ARG A 81 -7.91 -0.30 6.31
CA ARG A 81 -8.41 1.01 6.75
C ARG A 81 -7.87 2.13 5.89
N LEU A 82 -8.59 3.22 5.85
CA LEU A 82 -8.09 4.44 5.19
C LEU A 82 -6.89 4.99 5.96
N GLU A 83 -5.77 5.15 5.29
CA GLU A 83 -4.59 5.83 5.81
C GLU A 83 -4.61 7.31 5.42
N LYS A 84 -4.86 7.60 4.14
CA LYS A 84 -4.83 8.96 3.62
C LYS A 84 -5.90 9.16 2.56
N LEU A 85 -6.60 10.28 2.62
CA LEU A 85 -7.52 10.76 1.59
C LEU A 85 -7.10 12.18 1.19
N THR A 86 -6.98 12.42 -0.10
CA THR A 86 -6.61 13.74 -0.62
C THR A 86 -7.52 14.11 -1.78
N ALA A 87 -8.00 15.33 -1.80
CA ALA A 87 -8.60 15.97 -2.95
C ALA A 87 -7.74 17.18 -3.33
N ALA A 88 -7.41 17.35 -4.61
CA ALA A 88 -6.56 18.43 -5.07
C ALA A 88 -7.07 19.02 -6.38
N SER A 89 -6.90 20.33 -6.56
CA SER A 89 -7.18 21.05 -7.80
C SER A 89 -5.96 21.89 -8.17
N GLY A 90 -5.49 21.75 -9.42
CA GLY A 90 -4.30 22.46 -9.89
C GLY A 90 -3.05 22.20 -9.03
N GLY A 91 -2.91 21.00 -8.44
CA GLY A 91 -1.81 20.65 -7.53
C GLY A 91 -1.95 21.17 -6.09
N ARG A 92 -3.01 21.91 -5.79
CA ARG A 92 -3.28 22.44 -4.44
C ARG A 92 -4.28 21.52 -3.71
N ALA A 93 -3.92 21.08 -2.50
CA ALA A 93 -4.81 20.28 -1.66
C ALA A 93 -6.03 21.08 -1.20
N LEU A 94 -7.20 20.43 -1.22
CA LEU A 94 -8.47 20.96 -0.71
C LEU A 94 -8.69 20.50 0.73
N SER A 95 -9.40 21.31 1.50
CA SER A 95 -9.81 20.94 2.86
C SER A 95 -10.94 19.91 2.81
N LEU A 96 -10.70 18.73 3.34
CA LEU A 96 -11.69 17.67 3.52
C LEU A 96 -12.26 17.72 4.94
N ARG A 97 -13.59 17.65 5.05
CA ARG A 97 -14.30 17.58 6.33
C ARG A 97 -14.93 16.21 6.47
N LYS A 98 -14.55 15.46 7.50
CA LYS A 98 -15.24 14.21 7.87
C LYS A 98 -16.60 14.54 8.48
N THR A 99 -17.68 14.01 7.92
CA THR A 99 -19.06 14.23 8.38
C THR A 99 -19.67 13.00 9.04
N ALA A 100 -19.22 11.81 8.65
CA ALA A 100 -19.58 10.54 9.27
C ALA A 100 -18.44 9.53 9.04
N GLU A 101 -18.57 8.31 9.56
CA GLU A 101 -17.61 7.25 9.27
C GLU A 101 -17.58 6.93 7.78
N GLY A 102 -16.39 6.99 7.18
CA GLY A 102 -16.20 6.80 5.74
C GLY A 102 -16.79 7.92 4.86
N VAL A 103 -17.33 9.02 5.41
CA VAL A 103 -17.95 10.09 4.63
C VAL A 103 -17.22 11.40 4.82
N TYR A 104 -16.79 11.99 3.71
CA TYR A 104 -16.03 13.24 3.67
C TYR A 104 -16.67 14.21 2.69
N THR A 105 -16.55 15.50 2.95
CA THR A 105 -17.04 16.55 2.05
C THR A 105 -15.96 17.58 1.78
N PHE A 106 -16.05 18.19 0.59
CA PHE A 106 -15.28 19.39 0.26
C PHE A 106 -16.13 20.36 -0.57
N SER A 107 -15.72 21.63 -0.62
CA SER A 107 -16.35 22.63 -1.49
C SER A 107 -15.62 22.61 -2.84
N MET A 108 -16.39 22.53 -3.94
CA MET A 108 -15.87 22.50 -5.30
C MET A 108 -15.13 23.79 -5.64
N PRO A 109 -13.87 23.77 -6.08
CA PRO A 109 -13.12 24.96 -6.50
C PRO A 109 -13.43 25.33 -7.95
N GLU A 110 -12.89 26.47 -8.40
CA GLU A 110 -12.88 26.85 -9.83
C GLU A 110 -11.79 26.06 -10.59
N GLY A 111 -12.02 24.75 -10.80
CA GLY A 111 -11.09 23.87 -11.51
C GLY A 111 -11.37 22.38 -11.30
N ALA A 112 -10.80 21.54 -12.15
CA ALA A 112 -10.90 20.10 -12.04
C ALA A 112 -10.30 19.59 -10.73
N VAL A 113 -10.95 18.59 -10.11
CA VAL A 113 -10.50 17.98 -8.86
C VAL A 113 -10.07 16.54 -9.11
N THR A 114 -8.92 16.16 -8.55
CA THR A 114 -8.46 14.76 -8.47
C THR A 114 -8.51 14.29 -7.03
N VAL A 115 -9.17 13.15 -6.82
CA VAL A 115 -9.27 12.49 -5.51
C VAL A 115 -8.39 11.25 -5.50
N THR A 116 -7.57 11.10 -4.47
CA THR A 116 -6.72 9.92 -4.24
C THR A 116 -6.93 9.41 -2.81
N ALA A 117 -6.84 8.11 -2.61
CA ALA A 117 -6.81 7.51 -1.28
C ALA A 117 -5.76 6.42 -1.20
N GLN A 118 -5.21 6.24 -0.02
CA GLN A 118 -4.31 5.15 0.35
C GLN A 118 -4.97 4.35 1.46
N PHE A 119 -4.99 3.04 1.27
CA PHE A 119 -5.52 2.10 2.25
C PHE A 119 -4.36 1.22 2.74
N ILE A 120 -4.28 1.06 4.05
CA ILE A 120 -3.32 0.14 4.69
C ILE A 120 -4.08 -1.00 5.34
N GLN A 121 -3.43 -2.14 5.44
CA GLN A 121 -4.02 -3.28 6.13
C GLN A 121 -4.33 -2.89 7.57
N GLU A 122 -5.55 -3.17 8.02
CA GLU A 122 -5.85 -3.16 9.45
C GLU A 122 -5.01 -4.26 10.09
N THR A 123 -4.01 -3.84 10.85
CA THR A 123 -3.45 -4.76 11.84
C THR A 123 -4.55 -5.00 12.86
N PRO A 124 -4.96 -6.25 13.14
CA PRO A 124 -5.87 -6.52 14.24
C PRO A 124 -5.37 -5.74 15.45
N GLU A 125 -6.27 -5.02 16.16
CA GLU A 125 -5.90 -4.45 17.45
C GLU A 125 -5.38 -5.60 18.30
N GLN A 126 -4.07 -5.73 18.34
CA GLN A 126 -3.44 -6.69 19.21
C GLN A 126 -3.73 -6.16 20.62
N GLY A 127 -4.36 -6.97 21.45
CA GLY A 127 -4.63 -6.60 22.83
C GLY A 127 -3.38 -6.08 23.55
N PRO A 128 -3.46 -5.72 24.82
CA PRO A 128 -2.32 -5.19 25.58
C PRO A 128 -1.11 -6.11 25.42
N PHE A 129 0.09 -5.52 25.34
CA PHE A 129 1.35 -6.23 25.13
C PHE A 129 1.50 -7.39 26.14
N PRO A 130 1.51 -8.66 25.68
CA PRO A 130 1.34 -9.80 26.58
C PRO A 130 2.64 -10.44 27.03
N PHE A 131 3.81 -10.06 26.45
CA PHE A 131 5.04 -10.84 26.59
C PHE A 131 5.80 -10.54 27.87
N THR A 132 5.81 -11.49 28.79
CA THR A 132 6.48 -11.38 30.10
C THR A 132 8.00 -11.57 30.03
N ASP A 133 8.49 -12.14 28.91
CA ASP A 133 9.92 -12.34 28.64
C ASP A 133 10.58 -11.19 27.88
N VAL A 134 9.89 -10.05 27.76
CA VAL A 134 10.35 -8.81 27.15
C VAL A 134 10.30 -7.69 28.20
N PRO A 135 11.32 -7.53 29.03
CA PRO A 135 11.32 -6.50 30.08
C PRO A 135 11.40 -5.09 29.47
N GLU A 136 10.69 -4.13 30.06
CA GLU A 136 10.64 -2.73 29.58
C GLU A 136 12.04 -2.08 29.52
N THR A 137 12.99 -2.54 30.33
CA THR A 137 14.36 -2.04 30.32
C THR A 137 15.24 -2.64 29.22
N ALA A 138 14.74 -3.60 28.45
CA ALA A 138 15.49 -4.21 27.36
C ALA A 138 15.65 -3.24 26.19
N TRP A 139 16.83 -3.20 25.58
CA TRP A 139 17.12 -2.35 24.40
C TRP A 139 16.20 -2.59 23.19
N TYR A 140 15.54 -3.74 23.17
CA TYR A 140 14.62 -4.16 22.10
C TYR A 140 13.14 -4.00 22.46
N TYR A 141 12.83 -3.50 23.67
CA TYR A 141 11.44 -3.43 24.15
C TYR A 141 10.53 -2.70 23.16
N ASP A 142 10.86 -1.46 22.83
CA ASP A 142 10.05 -0.63 21.92
C ASP A 142 9.92 -1.27 20.54
N SER A 143 10.99 -1.92 20.07
CA SER A 143 10.96 -2.62 18.77
C SER A 143 10.06 -3.85 18.79
N VAL A 144 10.02 -4.59 19.88
CA VAL A 144 9.13 -5.75 20.01
C VAL A 144 7.68 -5.31 20.17
N VAL A 145 7.43 -4.25 20.95
CA VAL A 145 6.10 -3.61 21.02
C VAL A 145 5.66 -3.18 19.62
N TYR A 146 6.53 -2.48 18.89
CA TYR A 146 6.25 -2.00 17.53
C TYR A 146 5.84 -3.14 16.60
N VAL A 147 6.68 -4.17 16.45
CA VAL A 147 6.38 -5.26 15.50
C VAL A 147 5.18 -6.11 15.94
N TYR A 148 4.88 -6.17 17.23
CA TYR A 148 3.68 -6.82 17.75
C TYR A 148 2.43 -6.00 17.43
N THR A 149 2.39 -4.73 17.81
CA THR A 149 1.22 -3.86 17.61
C THR A 149 0.91 -3.62 16.13
N HIS A 150 1.92 -3.71 15.24
CA HIS A 150 1.73 -3.64 13.78
C HIS A 150 1.47 -5.02 13.14
N GLY A 151 1.27 -6.08 13.92
CA GLY A 151 0.97 -7.42 13.40
C GLY A 151 2.10 -8.08 12.60
N LEU A 152 3.32 -7.52 12.65
CA LEU A 152 4.47 -8.02 11.87
C LEU A 152 5.04 -9.29 12.48
N MET A 153 5.17 -9.33 13.80
CA MET A 153 5.67 -10.49 14.53
C MET A 153 4.76 -10.85 15.69
N ASN A 154 4.38 -12.10 15.77
CA ASN A 154 3.62 -12.66 16.90
C ASN A 154 4.58 -13.28 17.94
N GLY A 155 4.04 -13.54 19.14
CA GLY A 155 4.69 -14.37 20.13
C GLY A 155 4.93 -15.81 19.66
N THR A 156 5.76 -16.53 20.37
CA THR A 156 5.96 -17.99 20.23
C THR A 156 5.00 -18.76 21.13
N GLY A 157 4.31 -18.07 22.02
CA GLY A 157 3.25 -18.52 22.89
C GLY A 157 2.39 -17.34 23.35
N PRO A 158 1.37 -17.58 24.17
CA PRO A 158 0.43 -16.54 24.60
C PRO A 158 1.10 -15.36 25.32
N THR A 159 2.16 -15.63 26.10
CA THR A 159 2.86 -14.63 26.94
C THR A 159 4.36 -14.60 26.69
N THR A 160 4.84 -15.24 25.62
CA THR A 160 6.28 -15.36 25.33
C THR A 160 6.59 -14.90 23.92
N PHE A 161 7.61 -14.07 23.76
CA PHE A 161 8.15 -13.61 22.47
C PHE A 161 9.42 -14.37 22.08
N GLN A 162 10.21 -14.82 23.05
CA GLN A 162 11.54 -15.42 22.88
C GLN A 162 12.53 -14.49 22.14
N PRO A 163 12.87 -13.32 22.70
CA PRO A 163 13.65 -12.29 22.00
C PRO A 163 15.03 -12.76 21.54
N ASN A 164 15.62 -13.71 22.23
CA ASN A 164 16.96 -14.27 21.93
C ASN A 164 16.92 -15.49 21.00
N ALA A 165 15.76 -16.03 20.70
CA ALA A 165 15.64 -17.16 19.77
C ALA A 165 16.02 -16.73 18.33
N PRO A 166 16.70 -17.59 17.56
CA PRO A 166 17.03 -17.30 16.18
C PRO A 166 15.76 -17.27 15.30
N THR A 167 15.77 -16.44 14.28
CA THR A 167 14.69 -16.36 13.28
C THR A 167 15.04 -17.25 12.09
N THR A 168 14.05 -17.93 11.52
CA THR A 168 14.24 -18.73 10.29
C THR A 168 14.01 -17.89 9.04
N ARG A 169 14.52 -18.39 7.90
CA ARG A 169 14.31 -17.76 6.59
C ARG A 169 12.82 -17.68 6.23
N GLY A 170 12.07 -18.74 6.51
CA GLY A 170 10.62 -18.78 6.32
C GLY A 170 9.87 -17.73 7.16
N MET A 171 10.31 -17.51 8.41
CA MET A 171 9.74 -16.46 9.26
C MET A 171 9.98 -15.06 8.68
N VAL A 172 11.19 -14.77 8.19
CA VAL A 172 11.53 -13.45 7.63
C VAL A 172 10.63 -13.14 6.43
N VAL A 173 10.52 -14.07 5.47
CA VAL A 173 9.68 -13.82 4.28
C VAL A 173 8.20 -13.71 4.62
N THR A 174 7.74 -14.43 5.66
CA THR A 174 6.35 -14.33 6.15
C THR A 174 6.07 -12.95 6.72
N ILE A 175 7.04 -12.34 7.42
CA ILE A 175 6.90 -10.98 7.92
C ILE A 175 6.80 -9.99 6.77
N LEU A 176 7.70 -10.06 5.78
CA LEU A 176 7.67 -9.16 4.62
C LEU A 176 6.38 -9.32 3.81
N TYR A 177 5.89 -10.55 3.66
CA TYR A 177 4.63 -10.85 3.00
C TYR A 177 3.43 -10.20 3.72
N ARG A 178 3.41 -10.21 5.06
CA ARG A 178 2.41 -9.51 5.88
C ARG A 178 2.52 -7.99 5.74
N MET A 179 3.74 -7.45 5.66
CA MET A 179 3.96 -6.02 5.43
C MET A 179 3.35 -5.55 4.10
N GLU A 180 3.22 -6.43 3.10
CA GLU A 180 2.55 -6.15 1.82
C GLU A 180 1.06 -6.47 1.84
N GLY A 181 0.47 -6.73 3.00
CA GLY A 181 -0.94 -7.06 3.09
C GLY A 181 -1.29 -8.47 2.63
N SER A 182 -0.32 -9.39 2.65
CA SER A 182 -0.50 -10.78 2.23
C SER A 182 -1.09 -10.89 0.82
N PRO A 183 -0.42 -10.35 -0.21
CA PRO A 183 -0.93 -10.32 -1.58
C PRO A 183 -1.19 -11.73 -2.13
N GLU A 184 -2.00 -11.83 -3.16
CA GLU A 184 -2.18 -13.10 -3.86
C GLU A 184 -0.82 -13.61 -4.34
N ALA A 185 -0.47 -14.83 -3.97
CA ALA A 185 0.79 -15.48 -4.33
C ALA A 185 0.56 -16.58 -5.37
N ALA A 186 1.61 -16.89 -6.14
CA ALA A 186 1.58 -18.06 -7.01
C ALA A 186 1.24 -19.32 -6.21
N SER A 187 0.45 -20.20 -6.79
CA SER A 187 0.00 -21.44 -6.14
C SER A 187 1.11 -22.47 -5.90
N TRP A 188 2.32 -22.20 -6.39
CA TRP A 188 3.47 -23.09 -6.26
C TRP A 188 4.77 -22.30 -6.02
N SER A 189 5.69 -22.92 -5.28
CA SER A 189 7.04 -22.41 -5.03
C SER A 189 8.02 -23.02 -6.04
N PRO A 190 9.04 -22.27 -6.53
CA PRO A 190 10.11 -22.85 -7.33
C PRO A 190 10.99 -23.83 -6.54
N PHE A 191 10.86 -23.89 -5.22
CA PHE A 191 11.70 -24.67 -4.32
C PHE A 191 10.99 -25.95 -3.87
N GLY A 192 11.64 -27.09 -4.09
CA GLY A 192 11.07 -28.40 -3.76
C GLY A 192 11.08 -28.73 -2.25
N ASP A 193 11.81 -27.99 -1.45
CA ASP A 193 11.88 -28.11 0.02
C ASP A 193 10.87 -27.23 0.77
N VAL A 194 9.96 -26.57 0.04
CA VAL A 194 8.87 -25.77 0.61
C VAL A 194 7.58 -26.59 0.59
N ASP A 195 7.17 -27.09 1.75
CA ASP A 195 5.89 -27.78 1.90
C ASP A 195 4.74 -26.82 1.53
N PRO A 196 3.90 -27.18 0.53
CA PRO A 196 2.80 -26.34 0.07
C PRO A 196 1.74 -26.04 1.13
N ASN A 197 1.67 -26.86 2.20
CA ASN A 197 0.75 -26.66 3.32
C ASN A 197 1.36 -25.86 4.47
N ALA A 198 2.64 -25.49 4.39
CA ALA A 198 3.28 -24.72 5.44
C ALA A 198 2.85 -23.25 5.41
N TYR A 199 2.82 -22.61 6.58
CA TYR A 199 2.44 -21.19 6.73
C TYR A 199 3.32 -20.23 5.91
N TYR A 200 4.53 -20.65 5.57
CA TYR A 200 5.50 -19.88 4.78
C TYR A 200 5.44 -20.19 3.28
N ALA A 201 4.57 -21.12 2.82
CA ALA A 201 4.57 -21.53 1.41
C ALA A 201 4.23 -20.37 0.47
N ALA A 202 3.10 -19.70 0.68
CA ALA A 202 2.70 -18.52 -0.10
C ALA A 202 3.70 -17.36 0.06
N PRO A 203 4.17 -16.99 1.28
CA PRO A 203 5.24 -16.01 1.45
C PRO A 203 6.52 -16.32 0.66
N VAL A 204 7.00 -17.56 0.68
CA VAL A 204 8.21 -17.94 -0.05
C VAL A 204 8.00 -17.86 -1.57
N ALA A 205 6.86 -18.35 -2.08
CA ALA A 205 6.51 -18.23 -3.49
C ALA A 205 6.48 -16.75 -3.93
N TRP A 206 5.75 -15.91 -3.21
CA TRP A 206 5.69 -14.48 -3.46
C TRP A 206 7.07 -13.81 -3.45
N ALA A 207 7.86 -14.05 -2.42
CA ALA A 207 9.18 -13.41 -2.28
C ALA A 207 10.17 -13.86 -3.37
N ALA A 208 10.09 -15.12 -3.79
CA ALA A 208 10.91 -15.66 -4.89
C ALA A 208 10.52 -15.05 -6.25
N TRP A 209 9.23 -15.01 -6.56
CA TRP A 209 8.72 -14.43 -7.81
C TRP A 209 9.02 -12.94 -7.95
N ASN A 210 9.08 -12.20 -6.84
CA ASN A 210 9.40 -10.78 -6.82
C ASN A 210 10.91 -10.50 -6.63
N GLY A 211 11.76 -11.52 -6.67
CA GLY A 211 13.22 -11.36 -6.56
C GLY A 211 13.71 -10.91 -5.18
N ILE A 212 12.85 -10.97 -4.15
CA ILE A 212 13.17 -10.57 -2.77
C ILE A 212 14.09 -11.60 -2.11
N VAL A 213 13.87 -12.87 -2.42
CA VAL A 213 14.72 -13.96 -1.94
C VAL A 213 15.23 -14.84 -3.06
N ASN A 214 16.43 -15.39 -2.84
CA ASN A 214 16.99 -16.47 -3.64
C ASN A 214 17.07 -17.71 -2.77
N GLY A 215 16.98 -18.91 -3.41
CA GLY A 215 17.33 -20.17 -2.77
C GLY A 215 18.84 -20.33 -2.59
N TYR A 216 19.23 -21.36 -1.87
CA TYR A 216 20.62 -21.84 -1.87
C TYR A 216 20.96 -22.49 -3.23
N SER A 217 19.95 -23.02 -3.90
CA SER A 217 20.00 -23.53 -5.26
C SER A 217 18.69 -23.20 -5.98
N ALA A 218 18.56 -23.63 -7.25
CA ALA A 218 17.31 -23.49 -8.00
C ALA A 218 16.11 -24.23 -7.37
N THR A 219 16.36 -25.24 -6.54
CA THR A 219 15.33 -26.11 -5.95
C THR A 219 15.30 -26.11 -4.43
N THR A 220 16.20 -25.38 -3.75
CA THR A 220 16.33 -25.39 -2.29
C THR A 220 16.29 -23.99 -1.72
N PHE A 221 15.31 -23.70 -0.87
CA PHE A 221 15.17 -22.43 -0.16
C PHE A 221 15.74 -22.46 1.25
N GLY A 222 15.57 -23.56 1.99
CA GLY A 222 15.90 -23.69 3.40
C GLY A 222 14.96 -22.92 4.31
N PRO A 223 13.63 -23.14 4.28
CA PRO A 223 12.66 -22.32 5.03
C PRO A 223 12.83 -22.42 6.54
N GLN A 224 13.34 -23.52 7.04
CA GLN A 224 13.60 -23.77 8.47
C GLN A 224 15.00 -23.34 8.91
N ASP A 225 15.88 -23.00 7.97
CA ASP A 225 17.24 -22.60 8.29
C ASP A 225 17.23 -21.24 8.98
N ARG A 226 18.09 -21.12 9.98
CA ARG A 226 18.26 -19.90 10.76
C ARG A 226 18.95 -18.84 9.89
N VAL A 227 18.36 -17.65 9.83
CA VAL A 227 18.91 -16.55 9.05
C VAL A 227 20.11 -15.91 9.76
N THR A 228 21.19 -15.67 9.01
CA THR A 228 22.30 -14.85 9.50
C THR A 228 22.00 -13.36 9.33
N ARG A 229 22.77 -12.52 10.05
CA ARG A 229 22.63 -11.06 9.99
C ARG A 229 22.89 -10.52 8.57
N GLU A 230 23.87 -11.06 7.86
CA GLU A 230 24.13 -10.69 6.46
C GLU A 230 23.04 -11.16 5.50
N GLN A 231 22.45 -12.35 5.74
CA GLN A 231 21.33 -12.84 4.93
C GLN A 231 20.08 -11.97 5.15
N LEU A 232 19.80 -11.57 6.40
CA LEU A 232 18.71 -10.67 6.71
C LEU A 232 18.89 -9.32 6.01
N ALA A 233 20.10 -8.74 6.07
CA ALA A 233 20.41 -7.49 5.35
C ALA A 233 20.21 -7.64 3.84
N ALA A 234 20.64 -8.77 3.25
CA ALA A 234 20.45 -9.03 1.82
C ALA A 234 18.98 -9.19 1.42
N ILE A 235 18.15 -9.77 2.27
CA ILE A 235 16.69 -9.88 2.05
C ILE A 235 16.05 -8.49 2.12
N LEU A 236 16.35 -7.70 3.15
CA LEU A 236 15.81 -6.34 3.31
C LEU A 236 16.26 -5.40 2.19
N TYR A 237 17.50 -5.52 1.72
CA TYR A 237 18.02 -4.75 0.57
C TYR A 237 17.22 -5.03 -0.71
N ARG A 238 16.97 -6.31 -1.03
CA ARG A 238 16.18 -6.68 -2.20
C ARG A 238 14.71 -6.27 -2.04
N TYR A 239 14.18 -6.35 -0.83
CA TYR A 239 12.84 -5.88 -0.54
C TYR A 239 12.72 -4.36 -0.72
N ALA A 240 13.69 -3.56 -0.26
CA ALA A 240 13.73 -2.13 -0.54
C ALA A 240 13.80 -1.83 -2.05
N THR A 241 14.60 -2.60 -2.81
CA THR A 241 14.65 -2.51 -4.26
C THR A 241 13.29 -2.82 -4.91
N TYR A 242 12.62 -3.88 -4.45
CA TYR A 242 11.27 -4.23 -4.89
C TYR A 242 10.26 -3.10 -4.64
N LYS A 243 10.38 -2.40 -3.52
CA LYS A 243 9.56 -1.21 -3.18
C LYS A 243 9.92 0.04 -3.98
N GLY A 244 10.95 -0.01 -4.82
CA GLY A 244 11.44 1.16 -5.56
C GLY A 244 12.16 2.19 -4.69
N CYS A 245 12.58 1.81 -3.48
CA CYS A 245 13.32 2.69 -2.59
C CYS A 245 14.75 2.94 -3.10
N GLU A 246 15.33 4.09 -2.70
CA GLU A 246 16.71 4.41 -3.01
C GLU A 246 17.68 3.52 -2.21
N VAL A 247 18.48 2.73 -2.92
CA VAL A 247 19.40 1.76 -2.30
C VAL A 247 20.87 1.97 -2.71
N SER A 248 21.22 3.09 -3.32
CA SER A 248 22.59 3.37 -3.78
C SER A 248 23.56 3.78 -2.67
N GLN A 249 23.05 4.29 -1.56
CA GLN A 249 23.88 4.78 -0.46
C GLN A 249 24.69 3.65 0.18
N ARG A 250 25.94 3.96 0.59
CA ARG A 250 26.86 2.98 1.16
C ARG A 250 27.47 3.50 2.47
N GLY A 251 27.52 2.63 3.47
CA GLY A 251 28.25 2.84 4.70
C GLY A 251 29.68 2.27 4.64
N ASP A 252 30.54 2.77 5.49
CA ASP A 252 31.89 2.26 5.62
C ASP A 252 31.90 1.04 6.56
N LEU A 253 32.16 -0.13 5.99
CA LEU A 253 32.28 -1.38 6.76
C LEU A 253 33.69 -1.62 7.31
N THR A 254 34.68 -0.83 6.92
CA THR A 254 36.07 -1.01 7.39
C THR A 254 36.24 -0.73 8.88
N GLN A 255 35.29 0.01 9.46
CA GLN A 255 35.21 0.24 10.90
C GLN A 255 34.97 -1.04 11.74
N PHE A 256 34.56 -2.14 11.10
CA PHE A 256 34.31 -3.40 11.77
C PHE A 256 35.48 -4.37 11.61
N VAL A 257 36.00 -4.88 12.72
CA VAL A 257 37.19 -5.75 12.73
C VAL A 257 36.95 -7.09 12.02
N ASP A 258 35.68 -7.48 11.88
CA ASP A 258 35.23 -8.73 11.26
C ASP A 258 34.63 -8.49 9.84
N ALA A 259 34.84 -7.31 9.25
CA ALA A 259 34.38 -7.02 7.88
C ALA A 259 34.90 -8.00 6.80
N GLY A 260 36.08 -8.61 7.05
CA GLY A 260 36.62 -9.66 6.18
C GLY A 260 35.82 -10.97 6.16
N GLN A 261 34.93 -11.18 7.13
CA GLN A 261 34.07 -12.36 7.21
C GLN A 261 32.78 -12.23 6.38
N ILE A 262 32.47 -11.03 5.86
CA ILE A 262 31.30 -10.76 5.04
C ILE A 262 31.44 -11.49 3.69
N HIS A 263 30.44 -12.30 3.35
CA HIS A 263 30.39 -12.93 2.04
C HIS A 263 30.15 -11.91 0.93
N THR A 264 30.74 -12.16 -0.25
CA THR A 264 30.68 -11.21 -1.38
C THR A 264 29.25 -10.84 -1.75
N TYR A 265 28.30 -11.78 -1.72
CA TYR A 265 26.89 -11.53 -2.07
C TYR A 265 26.18 -10.54 -1.12
N ALA A 266 26.65 -10.44 0.12
CA ALA A 266 26.01 -9.64 1.16
C ALA A 266 26.70 -8.27 1.40
N ARG A 267 27.88 -8.05 0.82
CA ARG A 267 28.70 -6.86 1.10
C ARG A 267 27.97 -5.56 0.76
N GLU A 268 27.34 -5.52 -0.40
CA GLU A 268 26.58 -4.35 -0.84
C GLU A 268 25.37 -4.10 0.07
N ALA A 269 24.59 -5.13 0.35
CA ALA A 269 23.42 -5.05 1.21
C ALA A 269 23.76 -4.63 2.65
N LEU A 270 24.85 -5.17 3.20
CA LEU A 270 25.32 -4.79 4.54
C LEU A 270 25.82 -3.35 4.58
N SER A 271 26.54 -2.90 3.54
CA SER A 271 27.02 -1.51 3.44
C SER A 271 25.83 -0.55 3.38
N TRP A 272 24.81 -0.86 2.57
CA TRP A 272 23.56 -0.09 2.53
C TRP A 272 22.84 -0.12 3.89
N ALA A 273 22.61 -1.30 4.45
CA ALA A 273 21.89 -1.44 5.71
C ALA A 273 22.59 -0.74 6.88
N ASN A 274 23.94 -0.71 6.87
CA ASN A 274 24.72 0.06 7.84
C ASN A 274 24.56 1.56 7.64
N ARG A 275 24.64 2.05 6.39
CA ARG A 275 24.43 3.47 6.06
C ARG A 275 23.04 3.96 6.47
N MET A 276 22.01 3.12 6.27
CA MET A 276 20.64 3.41 6.65
C MET A 276 20.37 3.15 8.15
N GLU A 277 21.40 2.78 8.90
CA GLU A 277 21.33 2.45 10.34
C GLU A 277 20.35 1.29 10.67
N LEU A 278 20.01 0.47 9.68
CA LEU A 278 19.18 -0.71 9.90
C LEU A 278 19.93 -1.77 10.68
N ILE A 279 21.21 -1.95 10.35
CA ILE A 279 22.11 -2.87 11.04
C ILE A 279 23.24 -2.10 11.70
N GLN A 280 23.43 -2.35 12.97
CA GLN A 280 24.50 -1.78 13.79
C GLN A 280 25.42 -2.89 14.30
N GLY A 281 26.63 -2.53 14.71
CA GLY A 281 27.54 -3.45 15.37
C GLY A 281 27.00 -3.91 16.73
N LYS A 282 27.58 -5.00 17.22
CA LYS A 282 27.28 -5.58 18.55
C LYS A 282 28.18 -5.01 19.65
N GLY A 283 28.84 -3.87 19.37
CA GLY A 283 29.86 -3.26 20.23
C GLY A 283 31.28 -3.72 19.87
N LYS A 284 32.28 -3.01 20.39
CA LYS A 284 33.71 -3.29 20.21
C LYS A 284 34.14 -3.42 18.74
N GLY A 285 33.49 -2.72 17.82
CA GLY A 285 33.77 -2.80 16.39
C GLY A 285 33.41 -4.14 15.72
N ILE A 286 32.51 -4.93 16.31
CA ILE A 286 32.06 -6.22 15.76
C ILE A 286 30.70 -6.04 15.05
N LEU A 287 30.61 -6.43 13.78
CA LEU A 287 29.38 -6.48 13.00
C LEU A 287 28.64 -7.82 13.16
N ASP A 288 29.40 -8.91 13.29
CA ASP A 288 28.93 -10.29 13.38
C ASP A 288 28.06 -10.71 12.16
N PRO A 289 28.59 -10.60 10.92
CA PRO A 289 27.77 -10.81 9.71
C PRO A 289 27.22 -12.24 9.61
N ARG A 290 27.99 -13.24 10.07
CA ARG A 290 27.61 -14.65 10.05
C ARG A 290 26.85 -15.11 11.28
N GLY A 291 26.76 -14.27 12.30
CA GLY A 291 25.96 -14.54 13.49
C GLY A 291 24.48 -14.64 13.16
N LEU A 292 23.77 -15.49 13.88
CA LEU A 292 22.34 -15.67 13.69
C LEU A 292 21.59 -14.41 14.13
N ALA A 293 20.56 -14.03 13.35
CA ALA A 293 19.68 -12.93 13.69
C ALA A 293 18.65 -13.40 14.73
N ALA A 294 18.77 -12.90 15.95
CA ALA A 294 17.78 -13.13 17.00
C ALA A 294 16.48 -12.38 16.70
N ARG A 295 15.35 -12.88 17.21
CA ARG A 295 14.02 -12.27 17.00
C ARG A 295 13.97 -10.79 17.40
N ALA A 296 14.61 -10.42 18.52
CA ALA A 296 14.73 -9.03 18.93
C ALA A 296 15.51 -8.16 17.93
N GLN A 297 16.56 -8.72 17.32
CA GLN A 297 17.33 -8.01 16.30
C GLN A 297 16.53 -7.83 15.00
N VAL A 298 15.76 -8.85 14.62
CA VAL A 298 14.84 -8.76 13.49
C VAL A 298 13.79 -7.69 13.74
N ALA A 299 13.17 -7.67 14.93
CA ALA A 299 12.21 -6.64 15.33
C ALA A 299 12.79 -5.23 15.21
N ALA A 300 13.99 -5.00 15.73
CA ALA A 300 14.65 -3.70 15.66
C ALA A 300 15.00 -3.27 14.22
N MET A 301 15.43 -4.22 13.38
CA MET A 301 15.72 -3.92 11.97
C MET A 301 14.44 -3.62 11.19
N LEU A 302 13.33 -4.33 11.45
CA LEU A 302 12.04 -4.10 10.81
C LEU A 302 11.43 -2.75 11.20
N GLN A 303 11.45 -2.39 12.49
CA GLN A 303 10.98 -1.08 12.94
C GLN A 303 11.74 0.04 12.21
N ARG A 304 13.09 0.00 12.24
CA ARG A 304 13.92 0.99 11.55
C ARG A 304 13.68 1.02 10.05
N PHE A 305 13.44 -0.14 9.45
CA PHE A 305 13.11 -0.24 8.03
C PHE A 305 11.80 0.48 7.71
N GLN A 306 10.75 0.25 8.48
CA GLN A 306 9.48 0.94 8.33
C GLN A 306 9.64 2.46 8.49
N GLU A 307 10.33 2.89 9.56
CA GLU A 307 10.44 4.30 9.91
C GLU A 307 11.38 5.11 8.99
N LYS A 308 12.42 4.47 8.41
CA LYS A 308 13.48 5.18 7.67
C LYS A 308 13.46 4.95 6.16
N ILE A 309 12.86 3.85 5.71
CA ILE A 309 12.90 3.43 4.32
C ILE A 309 11.52 3.51 3.67
N LEU A 310 10.46 3.16 4.38
CA LEU A 310 9.09 3.12 3.85
C LEU A 310 8.23 4.32 4.28
N ALA A 311 8.72 5.17 5.20
CA ALA A 311 8.01 6.35 5.70
C ALA A 311 7.88 7.46 4.66
#